data_46a868b009ed583744f2014653b81273
#
_entry.id   46a868b009ed583744f2014653b81273
#
_cell.length_a   1.000
_cell.length_b   1.000
_cell.length_c   1.000
_cell.angle_alpha   90.00
_cell.angle_beta   90.00
_cell.angle_gamma   90.00
#
_symmetry.space_group_name_H-M   'P 1'
#
loop_
_entity.id
_entity.type
_entity.pdbx_description
1 polymer ?
#
loop_
_entity_poly.entity_id
_entity_poly.type
_entity_poly.pdbx_seq_one_letter_code
_entity_poly.pdbx_strand_id
1 'polypeptide(L)'
;PVTNFAIVVDQQCVGGIGIAINQDVHRKSAELGYWLGKEYWGQGLMSKILAPMTEYYFAHHDLVRIYAMVFDWNPASTKVLEKAGYEFEGRLRKSAIKDGKFCDQLLYAKIK
;
A
#
# COMPACT_ATOMS: atom_id res chain seq x y z
N PRO A 1 -14.17 -8.87 9.01
CA PRO A 1 -12.96 -9.34 8.33
C PRO A 1 -11.73 -8.57 8.76
N VAL A 2 -10.60 -9.25 8.78
CA VAL A 2 -9.34 -8.68 9.23
C VAL A 2 -8.80 -7.70 8.20
N THR A 3 -8.28 -6.57 8.67
CA THR A 3 -7.70 -5.55 7.79
C THR A 3 -6.17 -5.56 7.79
N ASN A 4 -5.55 -6.03 8.86
CA ASN A 4 -4.09 -6.03 8.99
C ASN A 4 -3.57 -7.45 9.10
N PHE A 5 -2.50 -7.75 8.34
CA PHE A 5 -1.91 -9.07 8.29
C PHE A 5 -0.40 -8.98 8.47
N ALA A 6 0.15 -9.96 9.18
CA ALA A 6 1.60 -10.14 9.22
C ALA A 6 2.07 -10.88 7.97
N ILE A 7 3.23 -10.49 7.47
CA ILE A 7 3.92 -11.23 6.41
C ILE A 7 4.92 -12.15 7.09
N VAL A 8 4.78 -13.44 6.84
CA VAL A 8 5.56 -14.48 7.55
C VAL A 8 6.41 -15.25 6.55
N VAL A 9 7.70 -15.38 6.85
CA VAL A 9 8.64 -16.21 6.09
C VAL A 9 9.37 -17.07 7.10
N ASP A 10 9.39 -18.38 6.86
CA ASP A 10 10.05 -19.36 7.76
C ASP A 10 9.65 -19.17 9.23
N GLN A 11 8.34 -18.99 9.45
CA GLN A 11 7.73 -18.85 10.79
C GLN A 11 8.11 -17.56 11.51
N GLN A 12 8.72 -16.61 10.82
CA GLN A 12 9.08 -15.31 11.39
C GLN A 12 8.27 -14.19 10.71
N CYS A 13 7.79 -13.24 11.51
CA CYS A 13 7.14 -12.05 10.98
C CYS A 13 8.21 -11.13 10.39
N VAL A 14 8.14 -10.92 9.09
CA VAL A 14 9.13 -10.11 8.37
C VAL A 14 8.53 -8.83 7.80
N GLY A 15 7.24 -8.63 7.93
CA GLY A 15 6.59 -7.44 7.43
C GLY A 15 5.11 -7.40 7.80
N GLY A 16 4.41 -6.43 7.23
CA GLY A 16 2.99 -6.29 7.43
C GLY A 16 2.32 -5.62 6.25
N ILE A 17 1.02 -5.86 6.10
CA ILE A 17 0.19 -5.23 5.09
C ILE A 17 -1.18 -4.98 5.71
N GLY A 18 -1.77 -3.84 5.40
CA GLY A 18 -3.07 -3.50 5.96
C GLY A 18 -3.77 -2.40 5.19
N ILE A 19 -5.04 -2.23 5.52
CA ILE A 19 -5.83 -1.11 5.00
C ILE A 19 -6.48 -0.38 6.17
N ALA A 20 -6.62 0.94 6.01
CA ALA A 20 -7.40 1.79 6.91
C ALA A 20 -8.63 2.25 6.13
N ILE A 21 -9.79 1.75 6.52
CA ILE A 21 -11.06 2.09 5.84
C ILE A 21 -11.47 3.49 6.27
N ASN A 22 -11.75 4.33 5.30
CA ASN A 22 -12.18 5.70 5.56
C ASN A 22 -13.64 5.74 6.02
N GLN A 23 -14.08 6.90 6.47
CA GLN A 23 -15.40 7.06 7.08
C GLN A 23 -16.25 8.04 6.28
N ASP A 24 -17.55 8.04 6.57
CA ASP A 24 -18.52 8.98 6.03
C ASP A 24 -18.56 8.93 4.51
N VAL A 25 -18.39 10.05 3.83
CA VAL A 25 -18.45 10.12 2.37
C VAL A 25 -17.33 9.33 1.69
N HIS A 26 -16.27 9.02 2.42
CA HIS A 26 -15.12 8.25 1.91
C HIS A 26 -15.16 6.77 2.33
N ARG A 27 -16.26 6.29 2.90
CA ARG A 27 -16.34 4.95 3.50
C ARG A 27 -16.16 3.78 2.55
N LYS A 28 -16.24 4.03 1.24
CA LYS A 28 -15.99 3.01 0.20
C LYS A 28 -14.55 2.99 -0.27
N SER A 29 -13.68 3.76 0.38
CA SER A 29 -12.25 3.86 0.07
C SER A 29 -11.44 3.45 1.28
N ALA A 30 -10.26 2.89 1.02
CA ALA A 30 -9.32 2.53 2.08
C ALA A 30 -7.90 2.87 1.67
N GLU A 31 -7.09 3.26 2.64
CA GLU A 31 -5.68 3.52 2.42
C GLU A 31 -4.88 2.26 2.71
N LEU A 32 -4.07 1.84 1.75
CA LEU A 32 -3.17 0.69 1.85
C LEU A 32 -1.86 1.11 2.48
N GLY A 33 -1.37 0.31 3.42
CA GLY A 33 -0.03 0.45 3.97
C GLY A 33 0.66 -0.90 4.01
N TYR A 34 1.97 -0.92 3.82
CA TYR A 34 2.76 -2.13 3.93
C TYR A 34 4.20 -1.80 4.28
N TRP A 35 4.86 -2.77 4.91
CA TRP A 35 6.28 -2.65 5.23
C TRP A 35 6.93 -4.02 5.17
N LEU A 36 8.23 -4.04 4.98
CA LEU A 36 9.00 -5.27 4.89
C LEU A 36 10.36 -5.04 5.52
N GLY A 37 10.83 -5.99 6.31
CA GLY A 37 12.15 -5.94 6.90
C GLY A 37 13.22 -5.82 5.83
N LYS A 38 14.27 -5.03 6.12
CA LYS A 38 15.29 -4.66 5.14
C LYS A 38 15.95 -5.86 4.47
N GLU A 39 16.15 -6.95 5.23
CA GLU A 39 16.76 -8.18 4.72
C GLU A 39 15.95 -8.86 3.63
N TYR A 40 14.68 -8.52 3.51
CA TYR A 40 13.77 -9.12 2.54
C TYR A 40 13.47 -8.25 1.34
N TRP A 41 14.09 -7.06 1.28
CA TRP A 41 13.93 -6.15 0.15
C TRP A 41 14.59 -6.73 -1.10
N GLY A 42 14.08 -6.36 -2.27
CA GLY A 42 14.69 -6.72 -3.54
C GLY A 42 14.50 -8.16 -3.98
N GLN A 43 13.63 -8.91 -3.29
CA GLN A 43 13.39 -10.32 -3.59
C GLN A 43 12.04 -10.56 -4.27
N GLY A 44 11.32 -9.49 -4.59
CA GLY A 44 10.01 -9.59 -5.23
C GLY A 44 8.89 -10.07 -4.32
N LEU A 45 9.13 -10.12 -3.00
CA LEU A 45 8.16 -10.66 -2.05
C LEU A 45 6.88 -9.81 -2.01
N MET A 46 7.01 -8.49 -1.88
CA MET A 46 5.84 -7.61 -1.84
C MET A 46 5.08 -7.64 -3.16
N SER A 47 5.78 -7.76 -4.29
CA SER A 47 5.12 -7.87 -5.60
C SER A 47 4.25 -9.11 -5.71
N LYS A 48 4.61 -10.19 -5.02
CA LYS A 48 3.82 -11.43 -4.99
C LYS A 48 2.60 -11.31 -4.09
N ILE A 49 2.67 -10.45 -3.07
CA ILE A 49 1.65 -10.35 -2.03
C ILE A 49 0.57 -9.34 -2.42
N LEU A 50 0.95 -8.23 -3.04
CA LEU A 50 0.09 -7.06 -3.13
C LEU A 50 -1.16 -7.28 -3.98
N ALA A 51 -1.03 -7.91 -5.14
CA ALA A 51 -2.20 -8.15 -6.00
C ALA A 51 -3.21 -9.11 -5.35
N PRO A 52 -2.80 -10.28 -4.82
CA PRO A 52 -3.75 -11.16 -4.13
C PRO A 52 -4.39 -10.50 -2.90
N MET A 53 -3.64 -9.70 -2.15
CA MET A 53 -4.20 -9.03 -0.98
C MET A 53 -5.20 -7.95 -1.38
N THR A 54 -4.93 -7.22 -2.44
CA THR A 54 -5.89 -6.23 -2.96
C THR A 54 -7.21 -6.92 -3.34
N GLU A 55 -7.13 -8.05 -4.03
CA GLU A 55 -8.31 -8.83 -4.38
C GLU A 55 -9.06 -9.32 -3.14
N TYR A 56 -8.32 -9.78 -2.14
CA TYR A 56 -8.91 -10.20 -0.87
C TYR A 56 -9.69 -9.06 -0.23
N TYR A 57 -9.10 -7.86 -0.16
CA TYR A 57 -9.75 -6.72 0.46
C TYR A 57 -11.04 -6.33 -0.28
N PHE A 58 -11.02 -6.33 -1.60
CA PHE A 58 -12.25 -6.05 -2.37
C PHE A 58 -13.31 -7.13 -2.21
N ALA A 59 -12.90 -8.37 -2.01
CA ALA A 59 -13.85 -9.48 -1.85
C ALA A 59 -14.52 -9.50 -0.48
N HIS A 60 -13.80 -9.03 0.56
CA HIS A 60 -14.25 -9.16 1.94
C HIS A 60 -14.70 -7.86 2.60
N HIS A 61 -14.55 -6.74 1.91
CA HIS A 61 -14.97 -5.42 2.40
C HIS A 61 -15.76 -4.70 1.33
N ASP A 62 -16.71 -3.88 1.76
CA ASP A 62 -17.53 -3.10 0.84
C ASP A 62 -16.77 -1.86 0.39
N LEU A 63 -15.80 -2.06 -0.49
CA LEU A 63 -14.92 -1.02 -1.00
C LEU A 63 -14.98 -0.98 -2.52
N VAL A 64 -14.79 0.22 -3.10
CA VAL A 64 -14.64 0.39 -4.54
C VAL A 64 -13.29 0.96 -4.90
N ARG A 65 -12.50 1.41 -3.91
CA ARG A 65 -11.24 2.09 -4.13
C ARG A 65 -10.26 1.75 -3.02
N ILE A 66 -9.04 1.36 -3.40
CA ILE A 66 -7.91 1.22 -2.47
C ILE A 66 -6.78 2.08 -3.02
N TYR A 67 -6.21 2.94 -2.20
CA TYR A 67 -5.15 3.85 -2.63
C TYR A 67 -3.96 3.77 -1.69
N ALA A 68 -2.80 4.16 -2.19
CA ALA A 68 -1.57 4.20 -1.42
C ALA A 68 -0.81 5.48 -1.74
N MET A 69 -0.17 6.05 -0.73
CA MET A 69 0.70 7.21 -0.89
C MET A 69 2.12 6.78 -0.61
N VAL A 70 3.01 7.03 -1.55
CA VAL A 70 4.42 6.64 -1.43
C VAL A 70 5.31 7.86 -1.61
N PHE A 71 6.46 7.86 -0.96
CA PHE A 71 7.41 8.96 -1.12
C PHE A 71 7.99 8.95 -2.54
N ASP A 72 8.20 10.13 -3.10
CA ASP A 72 8.64 10.28 -4.49
C ASP A 72 10.05 9.77 -4.74
N TRP A 73 10.85 9.58 -3.70
CA TRP A 73 12.20 9.01 -3.84
C TRP A 73 12.22 7.48 -3.76
N ASN A 74 11.06 6.81 -3.68
CA ASN A 74 10.99 5.36 -3.49
C ASN A 74 10.45 4.66 -4.74
N PRO A 75 11.28 4.49 -5.79
CA PRO A 75 10.83 3.86 -7.03
C PRO A 75 10.47 2.39 -6.87
N ALA A 76 11.03 1.71 -5.87
CA ALA A 76 10.70 0.30 -5.62
C ALA A 76 9.22 0.16 -5.25
N SER A 77 8.71 1.09 -4.42
CA SER A 77 7.30 1.05 -4.01
C SER A 77 6.36 1.35 -5.16
N THR A 78 6.70 2.31 -6.03
CA THR A 78 5.85 2.60 -7.19
C THR A 78 5.78 1.42 -8.14
N LYS A 79 6.88 0.71 -8.35
CA LYS A 79 6.90 -0.48 -9.21
C LYS A 79 6.03 -1.61 -8.66
N VAL A 80 6.06 -1.82 -7.35
CA VAL A 80 5.23 -2.82 -6.69
C VAL A 80 3.75 -2.52 -6.90
N LEU A 81 3.36 -1.26 -6.71
CA LEU A 81 1.98 -0.83 -6.91
C LEU A 81 1.55 -0.98 -8.37
N GLU A 82 2.39 -0.57 -9.30
CA GLU A 82 2.08 -0.68 -10.74
C GLU A 82 1.90 -2.13 -11.17
N LYS A 83 2.75 -3.04 -10.68
CA LYS A 83 2.61 -4.46 -10.96
C LYS A 83 1.31 -5.04 -10.43
N ALA A 84 0.79 -4.51 -9.34
CA ALA A 84 -0.48 -4.95 -8.76
C ALA A 84 -1.69 -4.30 -9.43
N GLY A 85 -1.48 -3.48 -10.45
CA GLY A 85 -2.55 -2.85 -11.19
C GLY A 85 -3.01 -1.51 -10.64
N TYR A 86 -2.28 -0.92 -9.71
CA TYR A 86 -2.56 0.43 -9.22
C TYR A 86 -2.11 1.44 -10.25
N GLU A 87 -2.88 2.50 -10.41
CA GLU A 87 -2.61 3.57 -11.37
C GLU A 87 -2.22 4.85 -10.66
N PHE A 88 -1.29 5.59 -11.25
CA PHE A 88 -0.86 6.89 -10.74
C PHE A 88 -1.99 7.89 -10.88
N GLU A 89 -2.29 8.62 -9.80
CA GLU A 89 -3.34 9.64 -9.81
C GLU A 89 -2.82 11.05 -9.55
N GLY A 90 -1.65 11.21 -9.00
CA GLY A 90 -1.13 12.54 -8.81
C GLY A 90 0.03 12.64 -7.84
N ARG A 91 0.64 13.81 -7.81
CA ARG A 91 1.70 14.18 -6.90
C ARG A 91 1.14 15.12 -5.84
N LEU A 92 1.34 14.76 -4.57
CA LEU A 92 0.94 15.59 -3.43
C LEU A 92 2.17 16.35 -2.97
N ARG A 93 2.20 17.66 -3.26
CA ARG A 93 3.39 18.47 -2.98
C ARG A 93 3.45 18.82 -1.50
N LYS A 94 4.62 18.60 -0.89
CA LYS A 94 4.90 18.88 0.52
C LYS A 94 3.87 18.26 1.46
N SER A 95 3.41 17.08 1.12
CA SER A 95 2.34 16.40 1.85
C SER A 95 2.81 15.69 3.10
N ALA A 96 4.13 15.53 3.29
CA ALA A 96 4.68 14.84 4.45
C ALA A 96 5.97 15.51 4.91
N ILE A 97 6.31 15.27 6.17
CA ILE A 97 7.60 15.70 6.74
C ILE A 97 8.33 14.45 7.18
N LYS A 98 9.58 14.30 6.75
CA LYS A 98 10.44 13.20 7.17
C LYS A 98 11.83 13.75 7.45
N ASP A 99 12.35 13.42 8.63
CA ASP A 99 13.68 13.88 9.08
C ASP A 99 13.83 15.40 8.97
N GLY A 100 12.76 16.12 9.33
CA GLY A 100 12.73 17.58 9.32
C GLY A 100 12.62 18.23 7.95
N LYS A 101 12.40 17.44 6.89
CA LYS A 101 12.28 17.95 5.52
C LYS A 101 10.91 17.66 4.95
N PHE A 102 10.36 18.64 4.22
CA PHE A 102 9.13 18.42 3.48
C PHE A 102 9.38 17.49 2.31
N CYS A 103 8.42 16.61 2.08
CA CYS A 103 8.49 15.60 1.04
C CYS A 103 7.20 15.58 0.23
N ASP A 104 7.32 15.24 -1.05
CA ASP A 104 6.18 14.97 -1.88
C ASP A 104 5.82 13.49 -1.79
N GLN A 105 4.54 13.19 -1.96
CA GLN A 105 4.07 11.82 -2.05
C GLN A 105 3.38 11.62 -3.39
N LEU A 106 3.45 10.39 -3.90
CA LEU A 106 2.78 9.99 -5.13
C LEU A 106 1.56 9.16 -4.75
N LEU A 107 0.41 9.47 -5.34
CA LEU A 107 -0.84 8.79 -5.07
C LEU A 107 -1.12 7.78 -6.16
N TYR A 108 -1.30 6.52 -5.75
CA TYR A 108 -1.68 5.42 -6.61
C TYR A 108 -2.97 4.81 -6.12
N ALA A 109 -3.83 4.36 -7.02
CA ALA A 109 -5.12 3.78 -6.63
C ALA A 109 -5.50 2.62 -7.53
N LYS A 110 -6.25 1.69 -6.94
CA LYS A 110 -6.88 0.58 -7.64
C LYS A 110 -8.38 0.68 -7.44
N ILE A 111 -9.12 0.65 -8.54
CA ILE A 111 -10.59 0.67 -8.52
C ILE A 111 -11.10 -0.76 -8.75
N LYS A 112 -12.12 -1.11 -7.99
CA LYS A 112 -12.73 -2.43 -8.11
C LYS A 112 -13.40 -2.63 -9.47
#